data_e72a582078a1b1a49e44e257763e94a3
#
_entry.id   e72a582078a1b1a49e44e257763e94a3
#
_cell.length_a   1.000
_cell.length_b   1.000
_cell.length_c   1.000
_cell.angle_alpha   90.00
_cell.angle_beta   90.00
_cell.angle_gamma   90.00
#
_symmetry.space_group_name_H-M   'P 1'
#
loop_
_entity.id
_entity.type
_entity.pdbx_description
1 polymer ?
#
loop_
_entity_poly.entity_id
_entity_poly.type
_entity_poly.pdbx_seq_one_letter_code
_entity_poly.pdbx_strand_id
1 'polypeptide(L)'
;MSSRSLFVSFAALMSASVAGASPSSVFYTVDSAAWTAYSTNAGASINTENFSSTSSGFYGSGVSGVVGGISWTATANGGVSSAVGAISTSVGAATLNFAISPGVNGIAGNIYATNALGAVPSSIIMVTLSDSTTYVGYSSGPADFIGFYSSNLFISSLSIQASGEGVTHATVDNLYFATVPAPGAIALIGLAGFAARRRERRA
;
A
#
# COMPACT_ATOMS: atom_id res chain seq x y z
N MET A 1 45.13 -35.62 53.15
CA MET A 1 45.00 -34.32 52.49
C MET A 1 43.93 -34.46 51.39
N SER A 2 42.72 -33.98 51.65
CA SER A 2 41.56 -34.13 50.74
C SER A 2 41.33 -32.78 50.03
N SER A 3 41.54 -32.78 48.73
CA SER A 3 41.30 -31.58 47.87
C SER A 3 39.82 -31.55 47.46
N ARG A 4 39.07 -30.53 47.92
CA ARG A 4 37.69 -30.24 47.52
C ARG A 4 37.71 -29.31 46.33
N SER A 5 37.31 -29.83 45.18
CA SER A 5 37.04 -29.00 43.97
C SER A 5 35.72 -28.27 44.12
N LEU A 6 35.79 -26.93 44.08
CA LEU A 6 34.62 -26.03 44.06
C LEU A 6 34.14 -25.90 42.60
N PHE A 7 32.98 -26.46 42.29
CA PHE A 7 32.30 -26.16 41.01
C PHE A 7 31.51 -24.86 41.17
N VAL A 8 31.93 -23.80 40.46
CA VAL A 8 31.16 -22.58 40.32
C VAL A 8 30.30 -22.69 39.08
N SER A 9 29.00 -22.90 39.31
CA SER A 9 27.97 -22.87 38.24
C SER A 9 27.68 -21.42 37.86
N PHE A 10 28.05 -21.01 36.65
CA PHE A 10 27.65 -19.74 36.06
C PHE A 10 26.24 -19.91 35.49
N ALA A 11 25.23 -19.38 36.16
CA ALA A 11 23.89 -19.23 35.60
C ALA A 11 23.88 -18.00 34.67
N ALA A 12 23.84 -18.24 33.36
CA ALA A 12 23.62 -17.19 32.38
C ALA A 12 22.14 -16.78 32.43
N LEU A 13 21.86 -15.59 32.97
CA LEU A 13 20.57 -14.93 32.82
C LEU A 13 20.41 -14.49 31.36
N MET A 14 19.60 -15.22 30.59
CA MET A 14 19.10 -14.72 29.32
C MET A 14 17.99 -13.69 29.59
N SER A 15 18.33 -12.41 29.48
CA SER A 15 17.35 -11.34 29.42
C SER A 15 16.67 -11.39 28.05
N ALA A 16 15.45 -11.94 27.97
CA ALA A 16 14.58 -11.78 26.80
C ALA A 16 14.17 -10.29 26.73
N SER A 17 14.77 -9.54 25.80
CA SER A 17 14.27 -8.22 25.45
C SER A 17 12.92 -8.43 24.75
N VAL A 18 11.83 -8.04 25.41
CA VAL A 18 10.55 -7.84 24.75
C VAL A 18 10.73 -6.68 23.80
N ALA A 19 10.89 -6.97 22.50
CA ALA A 19 10.82 -5.95 21.47
C ALA A 19 9.38 -5.40 21.50
N GLY A 20 9.19 -4.28 22.17
CA GLY A 20 7.96 -3.50 22.09
C GLY A 20 7.80 -3.11 20.62
N ALA A 21 6.70 -3.53 20.00
CA ALA A 21 6.34 -3.04 18.67
C ALA A 21 6.25 -1.51 18.77
N SER A 22 7.13 -0.81 18.07
CA SER A 22 7.00 0.64 17.92
C SER A 22 5.64 0.90 17.27
N PRO A 23 4.87 1.90 17.76
CA PRO A 23 3.61 2.24 17.11
C PRO A 23 3.90 2.54 15.63
N SER A 24 3.13 1.93 14.74
CA SER A 24 3.24 2.17 13.31
C SER A 24 2.88 3.64 13.05
N SER A 25 3.86 4.44 12.65
CA SER A 25 3.59 5.80 12.22
C SER A 25 3.30 5.76 10.71
N VAL A 26 2.04 5.93 10.36
CA VAL A 26 1.62 6.15 8.98
C VAL A 26 1.58 7.66 8.73
N PHE A 27 2.39 8.10 7.78
CA PHE A 27 2.28 9.44 7.22
C PHE A 27 1.11 9.46 6.24
N TYR A 28 0.27 10.49 6.29
CA TYR A 28 -0.77 10.70 5.28
C TYR A 28 -0.76 12.16 4.78
N THR A 29 -1.20 12.36 3.56
CA THR A 29 -1.35 13.68 2.95
C THR A 29 -2.39 13.66 1.84
N VAL A 30 -2.97 14.81 1.56
CA VAL A 30 -3.86 15.06 0.42
C VAL A 30 -3.14 15.80 -0.73
N ASP A 31 -1.84 15.99 -0.60
CA ASP A 31 -0.97 16.61 -1.62
C ASP A 31 -0.13 15.53 -2.29
N SER A 32 -0.33 15.35 -3.59
CA SER A 32 0.37 14.33 -4.39
C SER A 32 1.87 14.62 -4.50
N ALA A 33 2.28 15.89 -4.58
CA ALA A 33 3.69 16.26 -4.65
C ALA A 33 4.40 15.97 -3.32
N ALA A 34 3.75 16.27 -2.18
CA ALA A 34 4.27 15.97 -0.85
C ALA A 34 4.40 14.45 -0.64
N TRP A 35 3.41 13.65 -1.04
CA TRP A 35 3.46 12.20 -0.96
C TRP A 35 4.58 11.61 -1.82
N THR A 36 4.71 12.08 -3.06
CA THR A 36 5.77 11.65 -3.98
C THR A 36 7.15 11.97 -3.42
N ALA A 37 7.35 13.21 -2.93
CA ALA A 37 8.61 13.61 -2.33
C ALA A 37 8.96 12.78 -1.07
N TYR A 38 7.98 12.53 -0.20
CA TYR A 38 8.19 11.71 1.00
C TYR A 38 8.59 10.28 0.62
N SER A 39 7.86 9.65 -0.30
CA SER A 39 8.11 8.28 -0.74
C SER A 39 9.48 8.14 -1.42
N THR A 40 9.85 9.06 -2.31
CA THR A 40 11.15 9.02 -3.01
C THR A 40 12.33 9.30 -2.07
N ASN A 41 12.17 10.19 -1.10
CA ASN A 41 13.19 10.44 -0.07
C ASN A 41 13.40 9.23 0.84
N ALA A 42 12.37 8.40 1.02
CA ALA A 42 12.49 7.12 1.70
C ALA A 42 13.12 6.01 0.84
N GLY A 43 13.52 6.31 -0.40
CA GLY A 43 14.13 5.36 -1.34
C GLY A 43 13.12 4.47 -2.06
N ALA A 44 11.83 4.82 -2.04
CA ALA A 44 10.81 4.03 -2.72
C ALA A 44 10.77 4.31 -4.23
N SER A 45 10.49 3.26 -4.99
CA SER A 45 10.04 3.34 -6.38
C SER A 45 8.52 3.45 -6.40
N ILE A 46 7.97 4.30 -7.26
CA ILE A 46 6.52 4.52 -7.38
C ILE A 46 6.04 3.91 -8.71
N ASN A 47 5.03 3.06 -8.62
CA ASN A 47 4.33 2.48 -9.77
C ASN A 47 2.88 2.98 -9.78
N THR A 48 2.33 3.27 -10.96
CA THR A 48 0.99 3.82 -11.12
C THR A 48 0.11 2.85 -11.91
N GLU A 49 -1.01 2.47 -11.32
CA GLU A 49 -2.12 1.79 -11.99
C GLU A 49 -3.17 2.83 -12.37
N ASN A 50 -3.42 3.00 -13.65
CA ASN A 50 -4.40 3.95 -14.18
C ASN A 50 -5.66 3.28 -14.72
N PHE A 51 -5.80 1.97 -14.49
CA PHE A 51 -6.92 1.14 -14.91
C PHE A 51 -7.26 1.17 -16.40
N SER A 52 -6.42 1.75 -17.25
CA SER A 52 -6.67 1.86 -18.70
C SER A 52 -6.67 0.51 -19.42
N SER A 53 -6.00 -0.49 -18.84
CA SER A 53 -6.00 -1.87 -19.33
C SER A 53 -7.26 -2.66 -18.92
N THR A 54 -8.03 -2.16 -17.95
CA THR A 54 -9.27 -2.79 -17.49
C THR A 54 -10.41 -2.43 -18.44
N SER A 55 -11.02 -3.44 -19.06
CA SER A 55 -12.17 -3.21 -19.93
C SER A 55 -13.33 -2.57 -19.15
N SER A 56 -14.06 -1.66 -19.78
CA SER A 56 -15.27 -1.09 -19.18
C SER A 56 -16.33 -2.16 -19.02
N GLY A 57 -16.98 -2.21 -17.86
CA GLY A 57 -18.03 -3.17 -17.58
C GLY A 57 -18.23 -3.44 -16.09
N PHE A 58 -19.13 -4.40 -15.83
CA PHE A 58 -19.46 -4.89 -14.50
C PHE A 58 -18.69 -6.19 -14.21
N TYR A 59 -18.15 -6.27 -12.98
CA TYR A 59 -17.36 -7.40 -12.48
C TYR A 59 -17.95 -7.87 -11.14
N GLY A 60 -18.79 -8.89 -11.18
CA GLY A 60 -19.48 -9.41 -9.98
C GLY A 60 -18.55 -10.01 -8.92
N SER A 61 -17.45 -10.61 -9.35
CA SER A 61 -16.42 -11.22 -8.46
C SER A 61 -15.22 -10.29 -8.17
N GLY A 62 -15.25 -9.05 -8.73
CA GLY A 62 -14.13 -8.14 -8.65
C GLY A 62 -13.21 -8.16 -9.87
N VAL A 63 -12.22 -7.29 -9.89
CA VAL A 63 -11.24 -7.12 -10.97
C VAL A 63 -9.83 -7.10 -10.38
N SER A 64 -8.87 -7.61 -11.13
CA SER A 64 -7.47 -7.69 -10.70
C SER A 64 -6.53 -7.17 -11.77
N GLY A 65 -5.36 -6.71 -11.36
CA GLY A 65 -4.30 -6.28 -12.25
C GLY A 65 -2.92 -6.42 -11.63
N VAL A 66 -1.91 -6.08 -12.43
CA VAL A 66 -0.51 -6.09 -12.01
C VAL A 66 0.19 -4.87 -12.59
N VAL A 67 0.88 -4.11 -11.74
CA VAL A 67 1.69 -2.97 -12.15
C VAL A 67 3.03 -2.95 -11.40
N GLY A 68 4.13 -2.85 -12.09
CA GLY A 68 5.47 -2.86 -11.47
C GLY A 68 5.77 -4.09 -10.61
N GLY A 69 5.18 -5.26 -10.93
CA GLY A 69 5.29 -6.48 -10.14
C GLY A 69 4.38 -6.55 -8.92
N ILE A 70 3.55 -5.52 -8.67
CA ILE A 70 2.58 -5.47 -7.59
C ILE A 70 1.24 -5.96 -8.12
N SER A 71 0.72 -7.04 -7.54
CA SER A 71 -0.62 -7.54 -7.85
C SER A 71 -1.64 -6.85 -6.97
N TRP A 72 -2.78 -6.49 -7.53
CA TRP A 72 -3.90 -5.93 -6.81
C TRP A 72 -5.22 -6.58 -7.24
N THR A 73 -6.20 -6.57 -6.34
CA THR A 73 -7.56 -7.04 -6.61
C THR A 73 -8.56 -6.10 -5.97
N ALA A 74 -9.47 -5.55 -6.77
CA ALA A 74 -10.56 -4.71 -6.32
C ALA A 74 -11.86 -5.50 -6.21
N THR A 75 -12.55 -5.40 -5.08
CA THR A 75 -13.82 -6.07 -4.79
C THR A 75 -14.78 -5.14 -4.05
N ALA A 76 -16.09 -5.39 -4.21
CA ALA A 76 -17.12 -4.72 -3.41
C ALA A 76 -18.31 -5.65 -3.23
N ASN A 77 -19.10 -5.42 -2.16
CA ASN A 77 -20.40 -6.08 -2.06
C ASN A 77 -21.31 -5.59 -3.18
N GLY A 78 -21.83 -6.53 -3.97
CA GLY A 78 -22.57 -6.22 -5.19
C GLY A 78 -21.71 -5.98 -6.43
N GLY A 79 -20.39 -6.26 -6.33
CA GLY A 79 -19.44 -6.15 -7.44
C GLY A 79 -18.86 -4.76 -7.64
N VAL A 80 -17.94 -4.66 -8.59
CA VAL A 80 -17.30 -3.42 -9.03
C VAL A 80 -17.64 -3.11 -10.48
N SER A 81 -17.63 -1.85 -10.83
CA SER A 81 -17.77 -1.37 -12.21
C SER A 81 -16.48 -0.67 -12.61
N SER A 82 -16.00 -0.94 -13.83
CA SER A 82 -14.94 -0.19 -14.46
C SER A 82 -15.52 0.72 -15.55
N ALA A 83 -15.14 1.97 -15.50
CA ALA A 83 -15.25 2.91 -16.61
C ALA A 83 -13.83 3.29 -17.05
N VAL A 84 -13.68 3.98 -18.18
CA VAL A 84 -12.35 4.34 -18.72
C VAL A 84 -11.49 5.01 -17.64
N GLY A 85 -10.46 4.29 -17.18
CA GLY A 85 -9.49 4.79 -16.21
C GLY A 85 -9.92 4.77 -14.75
N ALA A 86 -11.08 4.22 -14.38
CA ALA A 86 -11.54 4.22 -12.99
C ALA A 86 -12.23 2.91 -12.59
N ILE A 87 -12.16 2.59 -11.30
CA ILE A 87 -12.88 1.48 -10.65
C ILE A 87 -13.82 2.08 -9.61
N SER A 88 -15.09 1.65 -9.63
CA SER A 88 -16.14 2.09 -8.69
C SER A 88 -16.89 0.91 -8.10
N THR A 89 -17.53 1.10 -6.95
CA THR A 89 -18.54 0.15 -6.46
C THR A 89 -19.74 0.14 -7.40
N SER A 90 -20.33 -1.04 -7.69
CA SER A 90 -21.54 -1.14 -8.49
C SER A 90 -22.80 -0.82 -7.69
N VAL A 91 -22.75 -0.96 -6.37
CA VAL A 91 -23.83 -0.63 -5.44
C VAL A 91 -23.42 0.56 -4.60
N GLY A 92 -24.33 1.53 -4.48
CA GLY A 92 -24.09 2.72 -3.66
C GLY A 92 -23.91 2.39 -2.19
N ALA A 93 -23.12 3.20 -1.50
CA ALA A 93 -22.69 3.04 -0.11
C ALA A 93 -21.96 1.72 0.19
N ALA A 94 -21.60 0.93 -0.83
CA ALA A 94 -20.75 -0.24 -0.65
C ALA A 94 -19.30 0.18 -0.41
N THR A 95 -18.55 -0.66 0.29
CA THR A 95 -17.10 -0.48 0.47
C THR A 95 -16.35 -1.04 -0.73
N LEU A 96 -15.48 -0.24 -1.32
CA LEU A 96 -14.52 -0.68 -2.33
C LEU A 96 -13.24 -1.14 -1.64
N ASN A 97 -12.90 -2.40 -1.80
CA ASN A 97 -11.74 -3.01 -1.15
C ASN A 97 -10.69 -3.37 -2.19
N PHE A 98 -9.44 -2.97 -1.92
CA PHE A 98 -8.27 -3.44 -2.66
C PHE A 98 -7.45 -4.37 -1.77
N ALA A 99 -7.19 -5.60 -2.23
CA ALA A 99 -6.16 -6.46 -1.71
C ALA A 99 -4.89 -6.27 -2.53
N ILE A 100 -3.74 -6.20 -1.88
CA ILE A 100 -2.46 -5.79 -2.48
C ILE A 100 -1.40 -6.82 -2.10
N SER A 101 -0.54 -7.21 -3.05
CA SER A 101 0.59 -8.10 -2.77
C SER A 101 1.58 -7.49 -1.79
N PRO A 102 2.33 -8.31 -1.02
CA PRO A 102 3.32 -7.82 -0.06
C PRO A 102 4.40 -6.95 -0.69
N GLY A 103 5.02 -6.07 0.13
CA GLY A 103 6.14 -5.22 -0.27
C GLY A 103 5.78 -3.77 -0.55
N VAL A 104 4.53 -3.38 -0.43
CA VAL A 104 4.07 -2.00 -0.61
C VAL A 104 4.17 -1.23 0.70
N ASN A 105 4.98 -0.18 0.74
CA ASN A 105 5.16 0.71 1.89
C ASN A 105 4.27 1.94 1.82
N GLY A 106 3.90 2.38 0.62
CA GLY A 106 3.01 3.52 0.44
C GLY A 106 1.94 3.23 -0.61
N ILE A 107 0.75 3.73 -0.37
CA ILE A 107 -0.37 3.68 -1.29
C ILE A 107 -1.02 5.05 -1.38
N ALA A 108 -1.37 5.47 -2.58
CA ALA A 108 -2.10 6.70 -2.82
C ALA A 108 -3.04 6.53 -4.02
N GLY A 109 -3.97 7.46 -4.16
CA GLY A 109 -4.87 7.46 -5.31
C GLY A 109 -5.66 8.74 -5.45
N ASN A 110 -6.25 8.92 -6.62
CA ASN A 110 -7.33 9.86 -6.80
C ASN A 110 -8.62 9.17 -6.34
N ILE A 111 -9.12 9.55 -5.17
CA ILE A 111 -10.21 8.88 -4.47
C ILE A 111 -11.36 9.85 -4.28
N TYR A 112 -12.51 9.51 -4.84
CA TYR A 112 -13.68 10.37 -4.84
C TYR A 112 -14.98 9.56 -4.85
N ALA A 113 -16.11 10.24 -4.83
CA ALA A 113 -17.41 9.61 -5.00
C ALA A 113 -17.97 9.91 -6.38
N THR A 114 -18.70 8.94 -6.94
CA THR A 114 -19.56 9.17 -8.10
C THR A 114 -21.02 8.83 -7.74
N ASN A 115 -21.96 9.43 -8.45
CA ASN A 115 -23.35 8.98 -8.42
C ASN A 115 -23.61 7.96 -9.54
N ALA A 116 -24.81 7.42 -9.61
CA ALA A 116 -25.21 6.44 -10.64
C ALA A 116 -25.11 6.97 -12.08
N LEU A 117 -25.02 8.29 -12.28
CA LEU A 117 -24.87 8.94 -13.59
C LEU A 117 -23.39 9.27 -13.90
N GLY A 118 -22.45 8.91 -13.01
CA GLY A 118 -21.03 9.23 -13.16
C GLY A 118 -20.66 10.65 -12.79
N ALA A 119 -21.61 11.48 -12.31
CA ALA A 119 -21.27 12.80 -11.79
C ALA A 119 -20.58 12.68 -10.41
N VAL A 120 -19.72 13.64 -10.08
CA VAL A 120 -18.93 13.67 -8.84
C VAL A 120 -19.60 14.62 -7.84
N PRO A 121 -20.40 14.11 -6.88
CA PRO A 121 -20.96 14.93 -5.81
C PRO A 121 -19.92 15.20 -4.73
N SER A 122 -20.04 16.32 -4.03
CA SER A 122 -19.31 16.52 -2.79
C SER A 122 -19.70 15.46 -1.76
N SER A 123 -18.72 14.74 -1.23
CA SER A 123 -18.95 13.57 -0.41
C SER A 123 -17.88 13.43 0.68
N ILE A 124 -18.23 12.74 1.75
CA ILE A 124 -17.25 12.28 2.73
C ILE A 124 -16.64 10.98 2.23
N ILE A 125 -15.33 10.94 2.19
CA ILE A 125 -14.54 9.74 1.88
C ILE A 125 -13.89 9.24 3.16
N MET A 126 -14.06 7.96 3.44
CA MET A 126 -13.34 7.25 4.50
C MET A 126 -12.45 6.20 3.86
N VAL A 127 -11.15 6.25 4.19
CA VAL A 127 -10.15 5.30 3.72
C VAL A 127 -9.55 4.60 4.91
N THR A 128 -9.55 3.26 4.90
CA THR A 128 -8.97 2.44 5.98
C THR A 128 -7.93 1.49 5.39
N LEU A 129 -6.76 1.45 6.02
CA LEU A 129 -5.64 0.57 5.65
C LEU A 129 -5.68 -0.75 6.43
N SER A 130 -4.83 -1.71 6.03
CA SER A 130 -4.67 -3.02 6.67
C SER A 130 -4.25 -2.98 8.14
N ASP A 131 -3.62 -1.90 8.61
CA ASP A 131 -3.23 -1.69 10.01
C ASP A 131 -4.31 -0.93 10.83
N SER A 132 -5.50 -0.74 10.25
CA SER A 132 -6.62 0.03 10.81
C SER A 132 -6.41 1.55 10.86
N THR A 133 -5.35 2.08 10.28
CA THR A 133 -5.22 3.52 10.07
C THR A 133 -6.36 4.01 9.20
N THR A 134 -7.08 5.03 9.66
CA THR A 134 -8.26 5.56 8.97
C THR A 134 -8.09 7.06 8.70
N TYR A 135 -8.40 7.46 7.49
CA TYR A 135 -8.55 8.85 7.06
C TYR A 135 -10.03 9.13 6.79
N VAL A 136 -10.49 10.29 7.20
CA VAL A 136 -11.83 10.82 6.86
C VAL A 136 -11.67 12.24 6.34
N GLY A 137 -12.18 12.50 5.17
CA GLY A 137 -12.12 13.83 4.55
C GLY A 137 -13.20 14.05 3.50
N TYR A 138 -13.21 15.23 2.93
CA TYR A 138 -14.15 15.59 1.87
C TYR A 138 -13.49 15.36 0.50
N SER A 139 -14.30 14.91 -0.45
CA SER A 139 -13.97 14.88 -1.87
C SER A 139 -15.02 15.65 -2.64
N SER A 140 -14.57 16.43 -3.61
CA SER A 140 -15.38 17.28 -4.49
C SER A 140 -15.03 17.13 -5.97
N GLY A 141 -14.00 16.34 -6.30
CA GLY A 141 -13.53 16.20 -7.67
C GLY A 141 -12.71 14.94 -7.93
N PRO A 142 -12.57 14.53 -9.19
CA PRO A 142 -11.79 13.34 -9.57
C PRO A 142 -10.27 13.57 -9.40
N ALA A 143 -9.82 14.80 -9.18
CA ALA A 143 -8.43 15.13 -8.92
C ALA A 143 -8.06 15.05 -7.42
N ASP A 144 -9.04 14.82 -6.54
CA ASP A 144 -8.79 14.74 -5.10
C ASP A 144 -7.88 13.55 -4.79
N PHE A 145 -6.77 13.84 -4.11
CA PHE A 145 -5.71 12.90 -3.85
C PHE A 145 -5.67 12.54 -2.36
N ILE A 146 -5.45 11.27 -2.07
CA ILE A 146 -5.22 10.78 -0.71
C ILE A 146 -4.05 9.79 -0.77
N GLY A 147 -3.01 10.03 0.02
CA GLY A 147 -1.82 9.19 0.06
C GLY A 147 -1.37 8.83 1.46
N PHE A 148 -0.91 7.60 1.63
CA PHE A 148 -0.39 7.03 2.87
C PHE A 148 1.01 6.45 2.63
N TYR A 149 1.86 6.51 3.64
CA TYR A 149 3.17 5.87 3.62
C TYR A 149 3.53 5.36 5.03
N SER A 150 4.02 4.14 5.11
CA SER A 150 4.55 3.55 6.34
C SER A 150 6.00 3.13 6.14
N SER A 151 6.88 3.57 7.02
CA SER A 151 8.29 3.16 7.01
C SER A 151 8.51 1.75 7.59
N ASN A 152 7.57 1.26 8.39
CA ASN A 152 7.77 0.08 9.24
C ASN A 152 6.86 -1.10 8.90
N LEU A 153 5.78 -0.86 8.15
CA LEU A 153 4.78 -1.88 7.80
C LEU A 153 4.51 -1.90 6.31
N PHE A 154 4.14 -3.06 5.80
CA PHE A 154 3.60 -3.18 4.45
C PHE A 154 2.08 -2.98 4.48
N ILE A 155 1.59 -2.19 3.54
CA ILE A 155 0.16 -1.97 3.31
C ILE A 155 -0.34 -3.10 2.41
N SER A 156 -1.18 -3.98 2.95
CA SER A 156 -1.71 -5.14 2.22
C SER A 156 -3.16 -4.97 1.79
N SER A 157 -3.85 -3.94 2.28
CA SER A 157 -5.21 -3.61 1.83
C SER A 157 -5.55 -2.14 2.01
N LEU A 158 -6.51 -1.70 1.19
CA LEU A 158 -7.11 -0.39 1.21
C LEU A 158 -8.63 -0.58 1.10
N SER A 159 -9.39 -0.04 2.03
CA SER A 159 -10.86 -0.04 2.02
C SER A 159 -11.36 1.39 1.91
N ILE A 160 -12.27 1.65 1.00
CA ILE A 160 -12.77 2.98 0.68
C ILE A 160 -14.28 2.98 0.80
N GLN A 161 -14.83 3.93 1.56
CA GLN A 161 -16.26 4.21 1.65
C GLN A 161 -16.52 5.64 1.22
N ALA A 162 -17.64 5.84 0.53
CA ALA A 162 -18.13 7.16 0.16
C ALA A 162 -19.52 7.35 0.74
N SER A 163 -19.76 8.52 1.31
CA SER A 163 -21.08 8.92 1.84
C SER A 163 -21.35 10.39 1.51
N GLY A 164 -22.59 10.70 1.14
CA GLY A 164 -23.01 12.03 0.73
C GLY A 164 -24.49 12.08 0.41
N GLU A 165 -24.93 13.15 -0.22
CA GLU A 165 -26.32 13.25 -0.66
C GLU A 165 -26.61 12.27 -1.81
N GLY A 166 -27.69 11.50 -1.65
CA GLY A 166 -28.10 10.51 -2.64
C GLY A 166 -27.28 9.21 -2.60
N VAL A 167 -27.33 8.46 -3.70
CA VAL A 167 -26.57 7.21 -3.86
C VAL A 167 -25.17 7.54 -4.33
N THR A 168 -24.18 7.24 -3.50
CA THR A 168 -22.77 7.49 -3.79
C THR A 168 -22.00 6.18 -3.94
N HIS A 169 -21.11 6.12 -4.92
CA HIS A 169 -20.22 5.00 -5.21
C HIS A 169 -18.78 5.42 -4.88
N ALA A 170 -18.07 4.64 -4.09
CA ALA A 170 -16.63 4.86 -3.88
C ALA A 170 -15.90 4.58 -5.20
N THR A 171 -15.11 5.53 -5.66
CA THR A 171 -14.43 5.51 -6.96
C THR A 171 -12.95 5.82 -6.78
N VAL A 172 -12.12 5.10 -7.51
CA VAL A 172 -10.67 5.32 -7.59
C VAL A 172 -10.26 5.46 -9.05
N ASP A 173 -9.56 6.52 -9.34
CA ASP A 173 -8.77 6.74 -10.54
C ASP A 173 -7.31 6.90 -10.14
N ASN A 174 -6.38 6.34 -10.88
CA ASN A 174 -4.94 6.34 -10.57
C ASN A 174 -4.62 5.85 -9.15
N LEU A 175 -4.20 4.61 -9.04
CA LEU A 175 -3.70 4.04 -7.79
C LEU A 175 -2.17 3.98 -7.85
N TYR A 176 -1.49 4.56 -6.85
CA TYR A 176 -0.04 4.65 -6.77
C TYR A 176 0.46 3.71 -5.69
N PHE A 177 1.52 2.96 -5.99
CA PHE A 177 2.18 2.05 -5.05
C PHE A 177 3.64 2.44 -4.89
N ALA A 178 4.06 2.68 -3.65
CA ALA A 178 5.45 2.94 -3.30
C ALA A 178 6.07 1.69 -2.66
N THR A 179 7.19 1.22 -3.22
CA THR A 179 7.91 0.03 -2.74
C THR A 179 9.37 0.37 -2.47
N VAL A 180 9.88 0.01 -1.30
CA VAL A 180 11.30 0.15 -0.98
C VAL A 180 12.00 -1.17 -1.29
N PRO A 181 13.04 -1.18 -2.16
CA PRO A 181 13.80 -2.38 -2.43
C PRO A 181 14.40 -2.95 -1.14
N ALA A 182 14.29 -4.27 -0.95
CA ALA A 182 14.88 -4.91 0.22
C ALA A 182 16.40 -4.63 0.27
N PRO A 183 16.97 -4.27 1.43
CA PRO A 183 18.40 -3.94 1.56
C PRO A 183 19.34 -5.02 1.00
N GLY A 184 18.93 -6.30 1.05
CA GLY A 184 19.67 -7.43 0.50
C GLY A 184 19.76 -7.46 -1.03
N ALA A 185 18.80 -6.89 -1.76
CA ALA A 185 18.83 -6.86 -3.22
C ALA A 185 19.98 -5.97 -3.74
N ILE A 186 20.21 -4.83 -3.10
CA ILE A 186 21.32 -3.91 -3.44
C ILE A 186 22.68 -4.56 -3.10
N ALA A 187 22.77 -5.26 -1.96
CA ALA A 187 23.98 -5.98 -1.57
C ALA A 187 24.33 -7.12 -2.54
N LEU A 188 23.35 -7.87 -3.04
CA LEU A 188 23.54 -8.93 -4.03
C LEU A 188 24.03 -8.39 -5.40
N ILE A 189 23.49 -7.26 -5.85
CA ILE A 189 23.95 -6.61 -7.10
C ILE A 189 25.39 -6.12 -6.93
N GLY A 190 25.73 -5.54 -5.78
CA GLY A 190 27.11 -5.14 -5.45
C GLY A 190 28.07 -6.31 -5.46
N LEU A 191 27.73 -7.43 -4.83
CA LEU A 191 28.54 -8.65 -4.80
C LEU A 191 28.70 -9.28 -6.18
N ALA A 192 27.64 -9.32 -6.99
CA ALA A 192 27.71 -9.83 -8.37
C ALA A 192 28.65 -8.97 -9.24
N GLY A 193 28.61 -7.65 -9.10
CA GLY A 193 29.54 -6.72 -9.79
C GLY A 193 31.01 -6.95 -9.40
N PHE A 194 31.29 -7.19 -8.10
CA PHE A 194 32.65 -7.54 -7.66
C PHE A 194 33.11 -8.91 -8.17
N ALA A 195 32.24 -9.90 -8.24
CA ALA A 195 32.57 -11.22 -8.77
C ALA A 195 32.88 -11.19 -10.28
N ALA A 196 32.12 -10.42 -11.06
CA ALA A 196 32.34 -10.24 -12.49
C ALA A 196 33.71 -9.56 -12.75
N ARG A 197 34.07 -8.52 -12.01
CA ARG A 197 35.34 -7.80 -12.16
C ARG A 197 36.57 -8.66 -11.81
N ARG A 198 36.40 -9.65 -10.94
CA ARG A 198 37.46 -10.59 -10.57
C ARG A 198 37.76 -11.61 -11.68
N ARG A 199 36.76 -11.93 -12.51
CA ARG A 199 36.87 -12.87 -13.61
C ARG A 199 37.67 -12.30 -14.80
N GLU A 200 37.48 -11.01 -15.10
CA GLU A 200 38.20 -10.30 -16.18
C GLU A 200 39.70 -10.13 -15.92
N ARG A 201 40.14 -10.14 -14.65
CA ARG A 201 41.57 -10.02 -14.30
C ARG A 201 42.35 -11.33 -14.33
N ARG A 202 41.68 -12.45 -14.63
CA ARG A 202 42.29 -13.78 -14.71
C ARG A 202 42.30 -14.37 -16.12
N ALA A 203 41.81 -13.66 -17.11
CA ALA A 203 41.92 -13.94 -18.54
C ALA A 203 43.00 -13.04 -19.15
#